data_25ba0cbdddbe02d336e6b125bbadbe08
#
_entry.id   25ba0cbdddbe02d336e6b125bbadbe08
#
_cell.length_a   1.000
_cell.length_b   1.000
_cell.length_c   1.000
_cell.angle_alpha   90.00
_cell.angle_beta   90.00
_cell.angle_gamma   90.00
#
_symmetry.space_group_name_H-M   'P 1'
#
loop_
_entity.id
_entity.type
_entity.pdbx_description
1 polymer ?
#
loop_
_entity_poly.entity_id
_entity_poly.type
_entity_poly.pdbx_seq_one_letter_code
_entity_poly.pdbx_strand_id
1 'polypeptide(L)'
;MNETGDLFAWGEVQPKTEFSWESYQWCDGSKDGLTKYNEADGKRQLETEDDAAHVILGGKWRMPTPKEYRELLNNCIQTSYLTYKGTEGITFTSKINGNTLFFPMRPETTFTGATSMTGNCWTSSLDGNTGGYNDPYFPIVLQRGIAMDIRNMDPLNLIHLERYEAAFIRPVLPE
;
A
#
# COMPACT_ATOMS: atom_id res chain seq x y z
N MET A 1 -17.77 6.55 6.42
CA MET A 1 -16.51 5.80 6.16
C MET A 1 -16.63 4.46 6.87
N ASN A 2 -16.36 3.38 6.17
CA ASN A 2 -16.32 2.06 6.78
C ASN A 2 -15.15 2.04 7.78
N GLU A 3 -15.37 1.55 9.01
CA GLU A 3 -14.31 1.54 10.04
C GLU A 3 -13.12 0.64 9.66
N THR A 4 -13.32 -0.29 8.72
CA THR A 4 -12.28 -1.14 8.13
C THR A 4 -11.45 -0.43 7.05
N GLY A 5 -11.89 0.74 6.56
CA GLY A 5 -11.29 1.41 5.41
C GLY A 5 -11.74 0.83 4.07
N ASP A 6 -11.54 1.60 3.02
CA ASP A 6 -11.81 1.19 1.65
C ASP A 6 -10.55 0.60 0.99
N LEU A 7 -10.77 -0.23 -0.04
CA LEU A 7 -9.69 -0.88 -0.78
C LEU A 7 -9.51 -0.21 -2.14
N PHE A 8 -8.24 -0.06 -2.52
CA PHE A 8 -7.84 0.59 -3.77
C PHE A 8 -6.87 -0.29 -4.54
N ALA A 9 -6.92 -0.22 -5.85
CA ALA A 9 -5.82 -0.63 -6.71
C ALA A 9 -4.77 0.51 -6.75
N TRP A 10 -3.52 0.20 -7.05
CA TRP A 10 -2.45 1.19 -7.03
C TRP A 10 -2.66 2.30 -8.06
N GLY A 11 -2.65 3.56 -7.62
CA GLY A 11 -2.86 4.72 -8.50
C GLY A 11 -4.30 4.96 -8.92
N GLU A 12 -5.26 4.23 -8.36
CA GLU A 12 -6.68 4.53 -8.53
C GLU A 12 -7.20 5.32 -7.32
N VAL A 13 -8.04 6.32 -7.59
CA VAL A 13 -8.53 7.26 -6.57
C VAL A 13 -9.95 6.96 -6.10
N GLN A 14 -10.58 5.96 -6.69
CA GLN A 14 -11.89 5.46 -6.27
C GLN A 14 -11.74 4.05 -5.70
N PRO A 15 -12.38 3.78 -4.55
CA PRO A 15 -12.43 2.43 -4.01
C PRO A 15 -13.25 1.54 -4.93
N LYS A 16 -12.91 0.25 -4.98
CA LYS A 16 -13.63 -0.73 -5.79
C LYS A 16 -13.70 -2.10 -5.11
N THR A 17 -14.48 -2.99 -5.67
CA THR A 17 -14.70 -4.35 -5.16
C THR A 17 -14.19 -5.44 -6.10
N GLU A 18 -13.90 -5.09 -7.34
CA GLU A 18 -13.34 -5.99 -8.34
C GLU A 18 -11.89 -5.59 -8.64
N PHE A 19 -10.97 -6.55 -8.50
CA PHE A 19 -9.54 -6.35 -8.61
C PHE A 19 -8.95 -7.35 -9.60
N SER A 20 -8.79 -6.91 -10.84
CA SER A 20 -8.21 -7.68 -11.94
C SER A 20 -7.53 -6.74 -12.94
N TRP A 21 -6.72 -7.27 -13.86
CA TRP A 21 -6.15 -6.45 -14.93
C TRP A 21 -7.23 -5.87 -15.84
N GLU A 22 -8.32 -6.58 -16.07
CA GLU A 22 -9.45 -6.12 -16.89
C GLU A 22 -10.16 -4.92 -16.26
N SER A 23 -10.19 -4.84 -14.94
CA SER A 23 -10.83 -3.75 -14.21
C SER A 23 -9.85 -2.62 -13.82
N TYR A 24 -8.53 -2.80 -14.04
CA TYR A 24 -7.52 -1.83 -13.65
C TYR A 24 -7.48 -0.63 -14.62
N GLN A 25 -7.57 0.60 -14.07
CA GLN A 25 -7.71 1.83 -14.86
C GLN A 25 -6.49 2.12 -15.76
N TRP A 26 -5.28 1.77 -15.35
CA TRP A 26 -4.04 2.16 -16.02
C TRP A 26 -3.46 1.06 -16.90
N CYS A 27 -4.34 0.27 -17.54
CA CYS A 27 -3.96 -0.69 -18.57
C CYS A 27 -5.09 -0.84 -19.60
N ASP A 28 -4.81 -1.56 -20.67
CA ASP A 28 -5.77 -1.93 -21.73
C ASP A 28 -6.50 -3.26 -21.47
N GLY A 29 -6.58 -3.67 -20.19
CA GLY A 29 -7.16 -4.93 -19.77
C GLY A 29 -6.13 -6.07 -19.64
N SER A 30 -4.84 -5.78 -19.82
CA SER A 30 -3.76 -6.74 -19.66
C SER A 30 -2.55 -6.19 -18.93
N LYS A 31 -1.76 -7.07 -18.31
CA LYS A 31 -0.53 -6.69 -17.58
C LYS A 31 0.54 -6.05 -18.48
N ASP A 32 0.51 -6.37 -19.78
CA ASP A 32 1.50 -5.90 -20.74
C ASP A 32 1.08 -4.62 -21.44
N GLY A 33 -0.19 -4.22 -21.27
CA GLY A 33 -0.81 -3.04 -21.88
C GLY A 33 -0.91 -1.83 -20.93
N LEU A 34 0.12 -1.55 -20.16
CA LEU A 34 0.12 -0.41 -19.21
C LEU A 34 0.03 0.91 -19.97
N THR A 35 -0.97 1.74 -19.65
CA THR A 35 -1.23 3.05 -20.29
C THR A 35 -0.61 4.22 -19.53
N LYS A 36 -0.31 4.06 -18.23
CA LYS A 36 0.35 5.06 -17.37
C LYS A 36 1.33 4.38 -16.41
N TYR A 37 2.37 5.11 -15.98
CA TYR A 37 3.44 4.58 -15.12
C TYR A 37 4.14 3.38 -15.78
N ASN A 38 4.46 3.52 -17.04
CA ASN A 38 5.07 2.52 -17.90
C ASN A 38 6.53 2.89 -18.27
N GLU A 39 7.13 2.16 -19.20
CA GLU A 39 8.48 2.47 -19.65
C GLU A 39 8.56 3.78 -20.44
N ALA A 40 7.49 4.11 -21.19
CA ALA A 40 7.48 5.28 -22.06
C ALA A 40 7.42 6.60 -21.28
N ASP A 41 6.65 6.63 -20.16
CA ASP A 41 6.55 7.83 -19.34
C ASP A 41 7.64 7.90 -18.25
N GLY A 42 8.32 6.80 -17.96
CA GLY A 42 9.41 6.72 -17.00
C GLY A 42 9.02 7.00 -15.54
N LYS A 43 7.73 7.15 -15.26
CA LYS A 43 7.24 7.48 -13.92
C LYS A 43 7.25 6.26 -13.00
N ARG A 44 7.72 6.44 -11.77
CA ARG A 44 7.82 5.39 -10.77
C ARG A 44 7.17 5.75 -9.43
N GLN A 45 6.56 6.92 -9.38
CA GLN A 45 5.84 7.43 -8.22
C GLN A 45 4.56 8.08 -8.68
N LEU A 46 3.49 7.96 -7.87
CA LEU A 46 2.20 8.56 -8.18
C LEU A 46 2.30 10.07 -8.37
N GLU A 47 1.62 10.54 -9.39
CA GLU A 47 1.30 11.96 -9.54
C GLU A 47 0.18 12.32 -8.56
N THR A 48 0.05 13.59 -8.25
CA THR A 48 -0.89 14.09 -7.25
C THR A 48 -2.35 13.73 -7.56
N GLU A 49 -2.72 13.75 -8.83
CA GLU A 49 -4.06 13.40 -9.30
C GLU A 49 -4.41 11.91 -9.19
N ASP A 50 -3.41 11.03 -9.06
CA ASP A 50 -3.58 9.59 -8.92
C ASP A 50 -3.28 9.09 -7.49
N ASP A 51 -2.96 10.03 -6.60
CA ASP A 51 -2.77 9.75 -5.17
C ASP A 51 -4.14 9.84 -4.47
N ALA A 52 -4.73 8.69 -4.16
CA ALA A 52 -6.06 8.65 -3.55
C ALA A 52 -6.13 9.36 -2.19
N ALA A 53 -5.04 9.38 -1.41
CA ALA A 53 -5.00 10.13 -0.16
C ALA A 53 -5.08 11.63 -0.42
N HIS A 54 -4.38 12.13 -1.44
CA HIS A 54 -4.45 13.54 -1.84
C HIS A 54 -5.83 13.90 -2.38
N VAL A 55 -6.36 13.10 -3.29
CA VAL A 55 -7.64 13.37 -3.95
C VAL A 55 -8.80 13.37 -2.95
N ILE A 56 -8.79 12.47 -1.97
CA ILE A 56 -9.87 12.31 -0.99
C ILE A 56 -9.77 13.34 0.15
N LEU A 57 -8.55 13.61 0.65
CA LEU A 57 -8.35 14.46 1.84
C LEU A 57 -7.93 15.88 1.51
N GLY A 58 -7.35 16.11 0.33
CA GLY A 58 -6.86 17.41 -0.12
C GLY A 58 -5.63 17.92 0.63
N GLY A 59 -5.25 19.17 0.36
CA GLY A 59 -4.13 19.85 1.04
C GLY A 59 -2.79 19.15 0.82
N LYS A 60 -2.05 18.92 1.90
CA LYS A 60 -0.75 18.23 1.87
C LYS A 60 -0.86 16.70 2.09
N TRP A 61 -2.05 16.15 2.28
CA TRP A 61 -2.22 14.71 2.45
C TRP A 61 -1.76 13.97 1.21
N ARG A 62 -1.10 12.83 1.41
CA ARG A 62 -0.66 11.95 0.34
C ARG A 62 -0.45 10.51 0.84
N MET A 63 -0.27 9.60 -0.08
CA MET A 63 0.17 8.25 0.25
C MET A 63 1.64 8.27 0.71
N PRO A 64 2.01 7.38 1.66
CA PRO A 64 3.39 7.30 2.14
C PRO A 64 4.33 6.74 1.07
N THR A 65 5.58 7.11 1.18
CA THR A 65 6.67 6.49 0.43
C THR A 65 7.14 5.20 1.12
N PRO A 66 7.86 4.30 0.41
CA PRO A 66 8.51 3.15 1.03
C PRO A 66 9.45 3.53 2.20
N LYS A 67 10.12 4.68 2.08
CA LYS A 67 11.01 5.19 3.12
C LYS A 67 10.25 5.51 4.41
N GLU A 68 9.09 6.16 4.32
CA GLU A 68 8.27 6.51 5.48
C GLU A 68 7.70 5.28 6.18
N TYR A 69 7.33 4.23 5.46
CA TYR A 69 6.97 2.96 6.10
C TYR A 69 8.16 2.30 6.81
N ARG A 70 9.36 2.35 6.24
CA ARG A 70 10.56 1.89 6.95
C ARG A 70 10.82 2.69 8.22
N GLU A 71 10.63 4.00 8.18
CA GLU A 71 10.75 4.87 9.35
C GLU A 71 9.72 4.51 10.42
N LEU A 72 8.46 4.25 10.03
CA LEU A 72 7.42 3.76 10.93
C LEU A 72 7.84 2.46 11.61
N LEU A 73 8.26 1.45 10.85
CA LEU A 73 8.67 0.14 11.35
C LEU A 73 9.88 0.22 12.29
N ASN A 74 10.84 1.09 11.98
CA ASN A 74 12.03 1.29 12.81
C ASN A 74 11.73 2.01 14.13
N ASN A 75 10.79 2.95 14.13
CA ASN A 75 10.53 3.84 15.26
C ASN A 75 9.29 3.48 16.08
N CYS A 76 8.59 2.40 15.72
CA CYS A 76 7.42 1.93 16.46
C CYS A 76 7.62 0.51 17.00
N ILE A 77 6.83 0.20 18.01
CA ILE A 77 6.63 -1.16 18.52
C ILE A 77 5.27 -1.62 17.99
N GLN A 78 5.25 -2.76 17.33
CA GLN A 78 4.02 -3.40 16.91
C GLN A 78 3.44 -4.20 18.09
N THR A 79 2.14 -4.06 18.30
CA THR A 79 1.40 -4.94 19.22
C THR A 79 0.56 -5.93 18.41
N SER A 80 0.56 -7.18 18.87
CA SER A 80 -0.19 -8.26 18.21
C SER A 80 -1.68 -7.96 18.20
N TYR A 81 -2.35 -8.41 17.16
CA TYR A 81 -3.79 -8.46 16.92
C TYR A 81 -4.68 -7.88 18.04
N LEU A 82 -5.22 -6.71 17.79
CA LEU A 82 -6.18 -6.05 18.67
C LEU A 82 -7.50 -5.90 17.92
N THR A 83 -8.62 -5.99 18.67
CA THR A 83 -9.91 -5.56 18.15
C THR A 83 -10.16 -4.12 18.62
N TYR A 84 -10.21 -3.19 17.67
CA TYR A 84 -10.56 -1.79 17.94
C TYR A 84 -11.91 -1.49 17.29
N LYS A 85 -12.91 -1.13 18.08
CA LYS A 85 -14.30 -0.84 17.63
C LYS A 85 -14.90 -1.93 16.74
N GLY A 86 -14.63 -3.20 17.04
CA GLY A 86 -15.13 -4.33 16.28
C GLY A 86 -14.31 -4.73 15.05
N THR A 87 -13.24 -4.01 14.75
CA THR A 87 -12.33 -4.30 13.64
C THR A 87 -11.02 -4.89 14.17
N GLU A 88 -10.61 -6.02 13.64
CA GLU A 88 -9.29 -6.59 13.92
C GLU A 88 -8.18 -5.81 13.23
N GLY A 89 -7.03 -5.72 13.85
CA GLY A 89 -5.91 -4.98 13.30
C GLY A 89 -4.67 -5.03 14.18
N ILE A 90 -3.71 -4.21 13.82
CA ILE A 90 -2.42 -4.10 14.49
C ILE A 90 -2.20 -2.65 14.90
N THR A 91 -1.66 -2.44 16.09
CA THR A 91 -1.31 -1.11 16.58
C THR A 91 0.21 -0.93 16.55
N PHE A 92 0.64 0.19 16.00
CA PHE A 92 2.02 0.66 16.05
C PHE A 92 2.14 1.76 17.10
N THR A 93 2.98 1.54 18.10
CA THR A 93 3.22 2.50 19.18
C THR A 93 4.60 3.15 19.01
N SER A 94 4.63 4.46 18.89
CA SER A 94 5.87 5.23 18.75
C SER A 94 6.79 5.05 19.97
N LYS A 95 8.05 4.69 19.69
CA LYS A 95 9.12 4.62 20.71
C LYS A 95 9.53 6.01 21.23
N ILE A 96 9.13 7.09 20.53
CA ILE A 96 9.55 8.47 20.84
C ILE A 96 8.56 9.13 21.82
N ASN A 97 7.26 9.01 21.57
CA ASN A 97 6.24 9.76 22.31
C ASN A 97 5.06 8.90 22.81
N GLY A 98 5.07 7.59 22.55
CA GLY A 98 4.01 6.68 22.98
C GLY A 98 2.69 6.80 22.19
N ASN A 99 2.60 7.66 21.19
CA ASN A 99 1.41 7.76 20.34
C ASN A 99 1.21 6.47 19.54
N THR A 100 -0.05 6.15 19.27
CA THR A 100 -0.42 4.90 18.60
C THR A 100 -1.13 5.16 17.29
N LEU A 101 -0.86 4.27 16.32
CA LEU A 101 -1.57 4.19 15.05
C LEU A 101 -2.18 2.80 14.91
N PHE A 102 -3.48 2.73 14.64
CA PHE A 102 -4.16 1.46 14.38
C PHE A 102 -4.23 1.23 12.86
N PHE A 103 -3.86 0.03 12.44
CA PHE A 103 -3.96 -0.44 11.06
C PHE A 103 -4.98 -1.58 11.02
N PRO A 104 -6.11 -1.41 10.32
CA PRO A 104 -7.11 -2.45 10.21
C PRO A 104 -6.63 -3.63 9.37
N MET A 105 -7.17 -4.80 9.68
CA MET A 105 -7.02 -6.00 8.88
C MET A 105 -8.39 -6.49 8.41
N ARG A 106 -8.40 -7.26 7.35
CA ARG A 106 -9.59 -7.92 6.82
C ARG A 106 -9.31 -9.40 6.57
N PRO A 107 -10.33 -10.26 6.64
CA PRO A 107 -10.19 -11.64 6.19
C PRO A 107 -9.96 -11.67 4.67
N GLU A 108 -9.06 -12.52 4.24
CA GLU A 108 -8.78 -12.82 2.85
C GLU A 108 -8.74 -14.35 2.68
N THR A 109 -9.43 -14.85 1.66
CA THR A 109 -9.39 -16.27 1.35
C THR A 109 -8.21 -16.54 0.42
N THR A 110 -7.29 -17.36 0.88
CA THR A 110 -6.12 -17.78 0.10
C THR A 110 -6.51 -18.73 -1.04
N PHE A 111 -5.62 -18.91 -2.01
CA PHE A 111 -5.80 -19.86 -3.11
C PHE A 111 -6.11 -21.29 -2.63
N THR A 112 -5.64 -21.69 -1.44
CA THR A 112 -5.91 -22.99 -0.83
C THR A 112 -7.25 -23.06 -0.10
N GLY A 113 -8.06 -21.98 -0.13
CA GLY A 113 -9.34 -21.89 0.57
C GLY A 113 -9.23 -21.58 2.07
N ALA A 114 -8.03 -21.43 2.60
CA ALA A 114 -7.83 -21.00 3.98
C ALA A 114 -8.10 -19.48 4.11
N THR A 115 -8.78 -19.07 5.18
CA THR A 115 -8.93 -17.66 5.50
C THR A 115 -7.76 -17.19 6.35
N SER A 116 -7.12 -16.11 5.90
CA SER A 116 -6.09 -15.39 6.66
C SER A 116 -6.47 -13.93 6.83
N MET A 117 -5.92 -13.25 7.83
CA MET A 117 -6.07 -11.80 7.96
C MET A 117 -4.97 -11.10 7.16
N THR A 118 -5.34 -10.10 6.38
CA THR A 118 -4.41 -9.25 5.62
C THR A 118 -4.64 -7.78 5.93
N GLY A 119 -3.58 -6.99 5.85
CA GLY A 119 -3.62 -5.55 6.09
C GLY A 119 -2.57 -4.82 5.26
N ASN A 120 -2.43 -5.21 3.99
CA ASN A 120 -1.49 -4.56 3.09
C ASN A 120 -1.87 -3.09 2.87
N CYS A 121 -0.87 -2.21 2.92
CA CYS A 121 -1.05 -0.78 2.71
C CYS A 121 -0.15 -0.29 1.57
N TRP A 122 -0.74 0.33 0.56
CA TRP A 122 -0.02 0.87 -0.59
C TRP A 122 0.97 1.97 -0.20
N THR A 123 2.08 2.02 -0.91
CA THR A 123 2.93 3.22 -1.01
C THR A 123 2.64 3.97 -2.30
N SER A 124 3.14 5.20 -2.40
CA SER A 124 3.09 6.00 -3.63
C SER A 124 4.06 5.53 -4.72
N SER A 125 4.80 4.43 -4.53
CA SER A 125 5.89 4.04 -5.41
C SER A 125 5.66 2.69 -6.08
N LEU A 126 6.11 2.57 -7.33
CA LEU A 126 6.24 1.31 -8.05
C LEU A 126 7.49 0.54 -7.61
N ASP A 127 7.48 -0.76 -7.91
CA ASP A 127 8.67 -1.61 -7.84
C ASP A 127 9.83 -0.98 -8.62
N GLY A 128 11.04 -1.11 -8.07
CA GLY A 128 12.23 -0.44 -8.60
C GLY A 128 12.46 0.99 -8.10
N ASN A 129 11.49 1.62 -7.41
CA ASN A 129 11.69 2.88 -6.70
C ASN A 129 11.81 2.66 -5.18
N THR A 130 12.71 1.80 -4.78
CA THR A 130 12.86 1.36 -3.38
C THR A 130 13.60 2.35 -2.48
N GLY A 131 13.84 3.57 -2.97
CA GLY A 131 14.58 4.59 -2.19
C GLY A 131 16.06 4.25 -1.96
N GLY A 132 16.67 3.58 -2.91
CA GLY A 132 18.11 3.26 -2.90
C GLY A 132 18.45 1.78 -2.71
N TYR A 133 17.47 0.91 -2.57
CA TYR A 133 17.70 -0.53 -2.55
C TYR A 133 17.44 -1.11 -3.95
N ASN A 134 18.44 -1.05 -4.81
CA ASN A 134 18.43 -1.76 -6.08
C ASN A 134 18.97 -3.17 -5.84
N ASP A 135 18.10 -4.17 -5.85
CA ASP A 135 18.58 -5.55 -5.93
C ASP A 135 18.94 -5.86 -7.39
N PRO A 136 20.21 -6.06 -7.71
CA PRO A 136 20.64 -6.32 -9.10
C PRO A 136 20.12 -7.66 -9.65
N TYR A 137 19.59 -8.52 -8.79
CA TYR A 137 19.08 -9.84 -9.17
C TYR A 137 17.58 -9.86 -9.47
N PHE A 138 16.84 -8.78 -9.12
CA PHE A 138 15.43 -8.67 -9.44
C PHE A 138 15.19 -7.55 -10.45
N PRO A 139 14.73 -7.89 -11.66
CA PRO A 139 14.39 -6.87 -12.65
C PRO A 139 13.24 -6.02 -12.13
N ILE A 140 13.26 -4.74 -12.49
CA ILE A 140 12.13 -3.82 -12.20
C ILE A 140 10.88 -4.37 -12.88
N VAL A 141 9.84 -4.61 -12.10
CA VAL A 141 8.55 -5.11 -12.59
C VAL A 141 7.53 -3.99 -12.49
N LEU A 142 7.29 -3.30 -13.59
CA LEU A 142 6.36 -2.17 -13.65
C LEU A 142 4.90 -2.54 -13.32
N GLN A 143 4.56 -3.79 -13.46
CA GLN A 143 3.25 -4.32 -13.09
C GLN A 143 3.01 -4.34 -11.59
N ARG A 144 4.03 -4.05 -10.76
CA ARG A 144 3.94 -4.13 -9.30
C ARG A 144 4.11 -2.79 -8.62
N GLY A 145 3.25 -2.53 -7.64
CA GLY A 145 3.42 -1.48 -6.65
C GLY A 145 4.07 -1.99 -5.37
N ILE A 146 4.71 -1.09 -4.62
CA ILE A 146 5.26 -1.42 -3.31
C ILE A 146 4.19 -1.20 -2.25
N ALA A 147 4.04 -2.18 -1.37
CA ALA A 147 3.14 -2.11 -0.22
C ALA A 147 3.85 -2.54 1.07
N MET A 148 3.31 -2.11 2.21
CA MET A 148 3.69 -2.61 3.52
C MET A 148 2.72 -3.73 3.92
N ASP A 149 3.24 -4.92 4.24
CA ASP A 149 2.48 -5.93 4.99
C ASP A 149 2.58 -5.61 6.47
N ILE A 150 1.48 -5.16 7.08
CA ILE A 150 1.47 -4.75 8.48
C ILE A 150 1.77 -5.89 9.46
N ARG A 151 1.74 -7.13 9.03
CA ARG A 151 2.09 -8.31 9.82
C ARG A 151 3.61 -8.53 9.90
N ASN A 152 4.35 -7.93 8.98
CA ASN A 152 5.79 -8.11 8.87
C ASN A 152 6.52 -6.89 9.45
N MET A 153 7.31 -7.14 10.49
CA MET A 153 8.08 -6.11 11.21
C MET A 153 9.44 -5.80 10.59
N ASP A 154 9.85 -6.54 9.54
CA ASP A 154 11.15 -6.27 8.92
C ASP A 154 11.05 -5.02 8.03
N PRO A 155 11.72 -3.91 8.41
CA PRO A 155 11.69 -2.67 7.62
C PRO A 155 12.33 -2.82 6.25
N LEU A 156 13.09 -3.88 6.01
CA LEU A 156 13.68 -4.18 4.71
C LEU A 156 12.72 -4.96 3.80
N ASN A 157 11.66 -5.52 4.36
CA ASN A 157 10.78 -6.44 3.67
C ASN A 157 9.42 -5.80 3.35
N LEU A 158 9.42 -4.76 2.53
CA LEU A 158 8.21 -4.31 1.86
C LEU A 158 7.82 -5.33 0.81
N ILE A 159 6.53 -5.55 0.64
CA ILE A 159 6.01 -6.50 -0.34
C ILE A 159 5.71 -5.83 -1.67
N HIS A 160 5.64 -6.64 -2.72
CA HIS A 160 5.34 -6.22 -4.07
C HIS A 160 4.04 -6.88 -4.50
N LEU A 161 3.02 -6.07 -4.72
CA LEU A 161 1.70 -6.50 -5.18
C LEU A 161 1.50 -6.12 -6.64
N GLU A 162 0.78 -6.93 -7.38
CA GLU A 162 0.32 -6.53 -8.71
C GLU A 162 -0.54 -5.26 -8.58
N ARG A 163 -0.38 -4.30 -9.48
CA ARG A 163 -0.99 -2.97 -9.35
C ARG A 163 -2.51 -2.99 -9.23
N TYR A 164 -3.16 -4.02 -9.77
CA TYR A 164 -4.61 -4.19 -9.65
C TYR A 164 -5.06 -4.74 -8.30
N GLU A 165 -4.15 -5.33 -7.50
CA GLU A 165 -4.52 -5.97 -6.24
C GLU A 165 -5.05 -4.97 -5.21
N ALA A 166 -5.82 -5.50 -4.25
CA ALA A 166 -6.47 -4.73 -3.23
C ALA A 166 -5.54 -4.41 -2.05
N ALA A 167 -5.35 -3.14 -1.74
CA ALA A 167 -4.72 -2.75 -0.48
C ALA A 167 -5.37 -1.50 0.11
N PHE A 168 -5.15 -1.29 1.40
CA PHE A 168 -5.56 -0.08 2.10
C PHE A 168 -4.65 1.09 1.75
N ILE A 169 -5.14 2.29 2.03
CA ILE A 169 -4.33 3.51 2.01
C ILE A 169 -4.26 4.06 3.43
N ARG A 170 -3.04 4.30 3.91
CA ARG A 170 -2.79 4.99 5.18
C ARG A 170 -2.12 6.32 4.89
N PRO A 171 -2.88 7.43 4.85
CA PRO A 171 -2.36 8.73 4.49
C PRO A 171 -1.31 9.25 5.47
N VAL A 172 -0.37 10.03 4.95
CA VAL A 172 0.59 10.81 5.73
C VAL A 172 0.43 12.28 5.44
N LEU A 173 0.71 13.10 6.44
CA LEU A 173 0.75 14.55 6.32
C LEU A 173 2.21 14.99 6.52
N PRO A 174 2.92 15.42 5.47
CA PRO A 174 4.26 15.97 5.61
C PRO A 174 4.25 17.24 6.46
N GLU A 175 5.31 17.44 7.22
CA GLU A 175 5.55 18.66 8.01
C GLU A 175 5.67 19.94 7.15
#